data_152582adb16af3d0ffe8e38313583c58
#
_entry.id   152582adb16af3d0ffe8e38313583c58
#
_cell.length_a   1.000
_cell.length_b   1.000
_cell.length_c   1.000
_cell.angle_alpha   90.00
_cell.angle_beta   90.00
_cell.angle_gamma   90.00
#
_symmetry.space_group_name_H-M   'P 1'
#
loop_
_entity.id
_entity.type
_entity.pdbx_description
1 polymer ?
#
loop_
_entity_poly.entity_id
_entity_poly.type
_entity_poly.pdbx_seq_one_letter_code
_entity_poly.pdbx_strand_id
1 'polypeptide(L)'
;MLVLSGIAIVILGFALRLNPLVVVGVAGLVTGISGGASVPGVIATFGHAFAENRYVGIVWLVLPVIGLLERAGLRERVQMLIAAMRTITTARVLLAYLLLRQITAALGLNALFGQAQMVRPLIAPMAEAAEERHGPLTEPTRMEIRAYAAATDNIGLFFGEDAFIAIGSVLLMKGFLQQSGYVVAPLDLALWAIPTAILAFLIHGARLLLFGRRLKRARAAAQ
;
A
#
# COMPACT_ATOMS: atom_id res chain seq x y z
N MET A 1 4.48 -11.90 34.36
CA MET A 1 5.05 -10.52 34.27
C MET A 1 6.30 -10.47 33.39
N LEU A 2 7.28 -11.38 33.55
CA LEU A 2 8.52 -11.41 32.75
C LEU A 2 8.30 -11.64 31.23
N VAL A 3 7.21 -12.34 30.85
CA VAL A 3 6.85 -12.56 29.44
C VAL A 3 6.58 -11.24 28.68
N LEU A 4 6.17 -10.17 29.39
CA LEU A 4 5.94 -8.86 28.78
C LEU A 4 7.24 -8.08 28.51
N SER A 5 8.41 -8.58 28.94
CA SER A 5 9.71 -7.96 28.67
C SER A 5 9.98 -7.81 27.16
N GLY A 6 9.45 -8.70 26.32
CA GLY A 6 9.54 -8.60 24.88
C GLY A 6 8.91 -7.32 24.32
N ILE A 7 7.78 -6.87 24.90
CA ILE A 7 7.13 -5.62 24.50
C ILE A 7 8.04 -4.42 24.85
N ALA A 8 8.66 -4.44 26.03
CA ALA A 8 9.59 -3.38 26.43
C ALA A 8 10.81 -3.31 25.47
N ILE A 9 11.33 -4.47 25.06
CA ILE A 9 12.43 -4.55 24.09
C ILE A 9 12.03 -3.96 22.74
N VAL A 10 10.81 -4.24 22.26
CA VAL A 10 10.31 -3.67 20.99
C VAL A 10 10.19 -2.15 21.12
N ILE A 11 9.59 -1.64 22.19
CA ILE A 11 9.42 -0.18 22.40
C ILE A 11 10.79 0.50 22.48
N LEU A 12 11.71 -0.02 23.30
CA LEU A 12 13.04 0.56 23.48
C LEU A 12 13.87 0.45 22.21
N GLY A 13 13.83 -0.69 21.52
CA GLY A 13 14.58 -0.92 20.29
C GLY A 13 14.16 0.05 19.18
N PHE A 14 12.87 0.30 19.03
CA PHE A 14 12.38 1.27 18.04
C PHE A 14 12.63 2.73 18.47
N ALA A 15 12.53 3.03 19.74
CA ALA A 15 12.89 4.35 20.26
C ALA A 15 14.37 4.67 20.01
N LEU A 16 15.25 3.68 20.16
CA LEU A 16 16.68 3.78 19.86
C LEU A 16 17.02 3.65 18.37
N ARG A 17 16.02 3.53 17.50
CA ARG A 17 16.18 3.38 16.03
C ARG A 17 17.06 2.20 15.62
N LEU A 18 17.05 1.11 16.40
CA LEU A 18 17.77 -0.12 16.07
C LEU A 18 17.10 -0.84 14.89
N ASN A 19 17.84 -1.76 14.27
CA ASN A 19 17.31 -2.54 13.15
C ASN A 19 16.06 -3.35 13.58
N PRO A 20 14.90 -3.17 12.92
CA PRO A 20 13.64 -3.83 13.29
C PRO A 20 13.73 -5.36 13.38
N LEU A 21 14.47 -6.01 12.47
CA LEU A 21 14.62 -7.46 12.46
C LEU A 21 15.36 -7.95 13.72
N VAL A 22 16.43 -7.25 14.12
CA VAL A 22 17.18 -7.57 15.33
C VAL A 22 16.31 -7.36 16.56
N VAL A 23 15.62 -6.24 16.63
CA VAL A 23 14.72 -5.90 17.76
C VAL A 23 13.64 -6.97 17.94
N VAL A 24 12.94 -7.34 16.87
CA VAL A 24 11.87 -8.35 16.92
C VAL A 24 12.44 -9.73 17.23
N GLY A 25 13.57 -10.12 16.65
CA GLY A 25 14.23 -11.38 16.93
C GLY A 25 14.67 -11.50 18.38
N VAL A 26 15.30 -10.48 18.95
CA VAL A 26 15.70 -10.43 20.37
C VAL A 26 14.47 -10.45 21.29
N ALA A 27 13.45 -9.66 20.96
CA ALA A 27 12.21 -9.64 21.73
C ALA A 27 11.55 -11.04 21.79
N GLY A 28 11.51 -11.75 20.66
CA GLY A 28 10.98 -13.11 20.59
C GLY A 28 11.80 -14.12 21.43
N LEU A 29 13.12 -14.05 21.32
CA LEU A 29 14.03 -14.90 22.14
C LEU A 29 13.81 -14.65 23.64
N VAL A 30 13.85 -13.38 24.05
CA VAL A 30 13.67 -13.01 25.47
C VAL A 30 12.29 -13.41 25.98
N THR A 31 11.25 -13.20 25.19
CA THR A 31 9.87 -13.62 25.56
C THR A 31 9.77 -15.11 25.75
N GLY A 32 10.32 -15.90 24.81
CA GLY A 32 10.31 -17.36 24.90
C GLY A 32 11.06 -17.89 26.12
N ILE A 33 12.27 -17.37 26.39
CA ILE A 33 13.08 -17.77 27.56
C ILE A 33 12.37 -17.32 28.85
N SER A 34 11.83 -16.11 28.92
CA SER A 34 11.07 -15.60 30.07
C SER A 34 9.77 -16.37 30.31
N GLY A 35 9.23 -17.02 29.26
CA GLY A 35 8.10 -17.93 29.34
C GLY A 35 8.45 -19.34 29.82
N GLY A 36 9.74 -19.62 30.15
CA GLY A 36 10.21 -20.90 30.67
C GLY A 36 10.69 -21.88 29.59
N ALA A 37 10.76 -21.47 28.31
CA ALA A 37 11.32 -22.30 27.27
C ALA A 37 12.87 -22.32 27.33
N SER A 38 13.47 -23.46 27.00
CA SER A 38 14.94 -23.54 26.82
C SER A 38 15.37 -22.82 25.55
N VAL A 39 16.60 -22.32 25.50
CA VAL A 39 17.15 -21.67 24.29
C VAL A 39 17.02 -22.56 23.04
N PRO A 40 17.39 -23.86 23.06
CA PRO A 40 17.12 -24.74 21.92
C PRO A 40 15.64 -24.86 21.57
N GLY A 41 14.76 -24.88 22.58
CA GLY A 41 13.31 -24.92 22.38
C GLY A 41 12.77 -23.68 21.68
N VAL A 42 13.24 -22.49 22.06
CA VAL A 42 12.85 -21.25 21.39
C VAL A 42 13.31 -21.25 19.94
N ILE A 43 14.57 -21.68 19.67
CA ILE A 43 15.11 -21.76 18.30
C ILE A 43 14.30 -22.78 17.47
N ALA A 44 13.96 -23.94 18.05
CA ALA A 44 13.14 -24.93 17.38
C ALA A 44 11.74 -24.37 17.04
N THR A 45 11.11 -23.64 17.96
CA THR A 45 9.83 -22.95 17.73
C THR A 45 9.92 -21.94 16.60
N PHE A 46 10.98 -21.15 16.56
CA PHE A 46 11.23 -20.22 15.44
C PHE A 46 11.38 -20.98 14.11
N GLY A 47 12.15 -22.07 14.08
CA GLY A 47 12.31 -22.90 12.89
C GLY A 47 10.99 -23.51 12.40
N HIS A 48 10.18 -24.03 13.32
CA HIS A 48 8.85 -24.55 13.03
C HIS A 48 7.92 -23.45 12.47
N ALA A 49 7.83 -22.34 13.16
CA ALA A 49 7.02 -21.21 12.72
C ALA A 49 7.44 -20.70 11.35
N PHE A 50 8.76 -20.63 11.06
CA PHE A 50 9.28 -20.27 9.76
C PHE A 50 8.88 -21.29 8.68
N ALA A 51 9.02 -22.58 8.95
CA ALA A 51 8.64 -23.65 8.01
C ALA A 51 7.15 -23.68 7.73
N GLU A 52 6.30 -23.45 8.73
CA GLU A 52 4.85 -23.37 8.59
C GLU A 52 4.41 -22.14 7.80
N ASN A 53 5.08 -21.01 8.01
CA ASN A 53 4.80 -19.77 7.31
C ASN A 53 5.63 -19.58 6.03
N ARG A 54 6.20 -20.65 5.45
CA ARG A 54 7.01 -20.61 4.22
C ARG A 54 6.35 -19.94 3.03
N TYR A 55 5.02 -19.82 3.03
CA TYR A 55 4.26 -19.09 2.02
C TYR A 55 4.67 -17.60 1.93
N VAL A 56 5.20 -17.02 3.02
CA VAL A 56 5.80 -15.68 2.99
C VAL A 56 6.94 -15.61 1.97
N GLY A 57 7.62 -16.73 1.73
CA GLY A 57 8.66 -16.84 0.69
C GLY A 57 8.17 -16.64 -0.74
N ILE A 58 6.85 -16.74 -1.03
CA ILE A 58 6.29 -16.47 -2.36
C ILE A 58 6.60 -15.03 -2.81
N VAL A 59 6.64 -14.06 -1.88
CA VAL A 59 7.03 -12.68 -2.16
C VAL A 59 8.38 -12.60 -2.85
N TRP A 60 9.33 -13.44 -2.46
CA TRP A 60 10.68 -13.50 -3.06
C TRP A 60 10.66 -13.96 -4.52
N LEU A 61 9.67 -14.79 -4.91
CA LEU A 61 9.50 -15.23 -6.30
C LEU A 61 8.85 -14.14 -7.17
N VAL A 62 8.05 -13.27 -6.57
CA VAL A 62 7.39 -12.16 -7.28
C VAL A 62 8.37 -11.03 -7.59
N LEU A 63 9.33 -10.75 -6.69
CA LEU A 63 10.29 -9.66 -6.86
C LEU A 63 11.10 -9.73 -8.17
N PRO A 64 11.67 -10.87 -8.60
CA PRO A 64 12.35 -10.96 -9.89
C PRO A 64 11.42 -10.68 -11.09
N VAL A 65 10.16 -11.13 -11.02
CA VAL A 65 9.17 -10.88 -12.07
C VAL A 65 8.88 -9.39 -12.19
N ILE A 66 8.69 -8.70 -11.05
CA ILE A 66 8.55 -7.24 -11.02
C ILE A 66 9.77 -6.56 -11.63
N GLY A 67 10.97 -6.97 -11.24
CA GLY A 67 12.22 -6.43 -11.79
C GLY A 67 12.37 -6.64 -13.31
N LEU A 68 11.91 -7.75 -13.84
CA LEU A 68 11.87 -8.00 -15.29
C LEU A 68 10.86 -7.08 -15.98
N LEU A 69 9.67 -6.89 -15.42
CA LEU A 69 8.67 -5.97 -15.95
C LEU A 69 9.14 -4.52 -15.94
N GLU A 70 9.84 -4.10 -14.88
CA GLU A 70 10.47 -2.78 -14.81
C GLU A 70 11.51 -2.59 -15.92
N ARG A 71 12.41 -3.57 -16.10
CA ARG A 71 13.41 -3.55 -17.18
C ARG A 71 12.80 -3.59 -18.58
N ALA A 72 11.63 -4.21 -18.73
CA ALA A 72 10.87 -4.22 -19.97
C ALA A 72 10.13 -2.89 -20.27
N GLY A 73 10.32 -1.85 -19.44
CA GLY A 73 9.76 -0.52 -19.66
C GLY A 73 8.29 -0.38 -19.23
N LEU A 74 7.82 -1.23 -18.31
CA LEU A 74 6.43 -1.16 -17.84
C LEU A 74 6.10 0.20 -17.24
N ARG A 75 7.03 0.78 -16.46
CA ARG A 75 6.86 2.11 -15.85
C ARG A 75 6.69 3.19 -16.90
N GLU A 76 7.58 3.22 -17.88
CA GLU A 76 7.57 4.20 -18.97
C GLU A 76 6.30 4.08 -19.80
N ARG A 77 5.86 2.83 -20.04
CA ARG A 77 4.62 2.59 -20.79
C ARG A 77 3.40 3.13 -20.07
N VAL A 78 3.31 2.91 -18.76
CA VAL A 78 2.22 3.43 -17.93
C VAL A 78 2.26 4.96 -17.88
N GLN A 79 3.45 5.56 -17.72
CA GLN A 79 3.60 7.02 -17.74
C GLN A 79 3.12 7.61 -19.09
N MET A 80 3.45 6.99 -20.22
CA MET A 80 2.96 7.41 -21.54
C MET A 80 1.43 7.32 -21.66
N LEU A 81 0.83 6.24 -21.17
CA LEU A 81 -0.63 6.06 -21.19
C LEU A 81 -1.34 7.14 -20.37
N ILE A 82 -0.81 7.46 -19.18
CA ILE A 82 -1.36 8.52 -18.33
C ILE A 82 -1.14 9.88 -18.99
N ALA A 83 0.06 10.16 -19.53
CA ALA A 83 0.38 11.40 -20.19
C ALA A 83 -0.49 11.66 -21.45
N ALA A 84 -0.94 10.62 -22.12
CA ALA A 84 -1.86 10.73 -23.25
C ALA A 84 -3.25 11.27 -22.85
N MET A 85 -3.61 11.20 -21.56
CA MET A 85 -4.90 11.69 -21.03
C MET A 85 -4.93 13.22 -20.78
N ARG A 86 -4.10 14.00 -21.48
CA ARG A 86 -3.94 15.46 -21.26
C ARG A 86 -5.20 16.32 -21.45
N THR A 87 -6.26 15.80 -22.05
CA THR A 87 -7.51 16.55 -22.32
C THR A 87 -8.58 16.39 -21.25
N ILE A 88 -8.34 15.59 -20.21
CA ILE A 88 -9.33 15.30 -19.18
C ILE A 88 -9.22 16.24 -17.98
N THR A 89 -10.31 16.31 -17.19
CA THR A 89 -10.38 17.17 -16.01
C THR A 89 -9.54 16.60 -14.85
N THR A 90 -9.17 17.45 -13.90
CA THR A 90 -8.45 17.09 -12.66
C THR A 90 -9.06 15.86 -11.98
N ALA A 91 -10.38 15.85 -11.77
CA ALA A 91 -11.06 14.71 -11.15
C ALA A 91 -10.92 13.40 -11.94
N ARG A 92 -10.96 13.47 -13.28
CA ARG A 92 -10.83 12.28 -14.12
C ARG A 92 -9.40 11.76 -14.17
N VAL A 93 -8.38 12.64 -14.13
CA VAL A 93 -6.97 12.24 -14.00
C VAL A 93 -6.79 11.43 -12.72
N LEU A 94 -7.27 11.97 -11.60
CA LEU A 94 -7.15 11.31 -10.30
C LEU A 94 -7.96 10.01 -10.23
N LEU A 95 -9.15 9.95 -10.84
CA LEU A 95 -9.97 8.74 -10.89
C LEU A 95 -9.31 7.62 -11.71
N ALA A 96 -8.76 7.97 -12.87
CA ALA A 96 -8.01 7.02 -13.70
C ALA A 96 -6.77 6.50 -12.96
N TYR A 97 -6.08 7.37 -12.23
CA TYR A 97 -4.96 6.97 -11.41
C TYR A 97 -5.37 6.06 -10.24
N LEU A 98 -6.50 6.35 -9.58
CA LEU A 98 -7.04 5.49 -8.52
C LEU A 98 -7.26 4.06 -9.02
N LEU A 99 -7.93 3.91 -10.16
CA LEU A 99 -8.18 2.61 -10.78
C LEU A 99 -6.87 1.88 -11.09
N LEU A 100 -5.96 2.57 -11.75
CA LEU A 100 -4.65 2.01 -12.10
C LEU A 100 -3.88 1.58 -10.86
N ARG A 101 -3.87 2.43 -9.82
CA ARG A 101 -3.16 2.16 -8.57
C ARG A 101 -3.71 0.93 -7.84
N GLN A 102 -5.04 0.79 -7.77
CA GLN A 102 -5.66 -0.38 -7.16
C GLN A 102 -5.36 -1.67 -7.95
N ILE A 103 -5.49 -1.64 -9.27
CA ILE A 103 -5.18 -2.82 -10.11
C ILE A 103 -3.72 -3.23 -9.95
N THR A 104 -2.79 -2.28 -10.03
CA THR A 104 -1.36 -2.59 -9.92
C THR A 104 -0.97 -3.05 -8.50
N ALA A 105 -1.61 -2.51 -7.47
CA ALA A 105 -1.42 -2.97 -6.10
C ALA A 105 -1.95 -4.40 -5.90
N ALA A 106 -3.14 -4.71 -6.45
CA ALA A 106 -3.71 -6.06 -6.43
C ALA A 106 -2.86 -7.10 -7.18
N LEU A 107 -2.04 -6.65 -8.13
CA LEU A 107 -1.06 -7.49 -8.84
C LEU A 107 0.31 -7.54 -8.14
N GLY A 108 0.48 -6.88 -6.99
CA GLY A 108 1.74 -6.82 -6.26
C GLY A 108 2.79 -5.87 -6.86
N LEU A 109 2.42 -5.04 -7.84
CA LEU A 109 3.32 -4.13 -8.56
C LEU A 109 3.54 -2.80 -7.79
N ASN A 110 3.64 -2.87 -6.46
CA ASN A 110 3.70 -1.69 -5.59
C ASN A 110 4.93 -0.81 -5.83
N ALA A 111 6.07 -1.41 -6.20
CA ALA A 111 7.33 -0.70 -6.44
C ALA A 111 7.31 0.22 -7.68
N LEU A 112 6.44 -0.06 -8.66
CA LEU A 112 6.34 0.73 -9.90
C LEU A 112 5.68 2.09 -9.69
N PHE A 113 4.90 2.24 -8.62
CA PHE A 113 4.03 3.38 -8.35
C PHE A 113 4.32 3.94 -6.96
N GLY A 114 3.77 5.10 -6.66
CA GLY A 114 3.88 5.72 -5.35
C GLY A 114 4.17 7.21 -5.43
N GLN A 115 4.32 7.83 -4.27
CA GLN A 115 4.47 9.28 -4.15
C GLN A 115 5.66 9.84 -4.94
N ALA A 116 6.82 9.18 -4.84
CA ALA A 116 8.05 9.65 -5.47
C ALA A 116 8.12 9.29 -6.96
N GLN A 117 7.59 8.13 -7.33
CA GLN A 117 7.70 7.57 -8.68
C GLN A 117 6.64 8.08 -9.64
N MET A 118 5.43 8.36 -9.14
CA MET A 118 4.29 8.70 -9.99
C MET A 118 3.55 9.97 -9.54
N VAL A 119 3.22 10.11 -8.25
CA VAL A 119 2.36 11.21 -7.79
C VAL A 119 3.04 12.55 -8.00
N ARG A 120 4.24 12.72 -7.43
CA ARG A 120 4.98 14.00 -7.50
C ARG A 120 5.44 14.36 -8.90
N PRO A 121 6.05 13.42 -9.71
CA PRO A 121 6.56 13.79 -11.02
C PRO A 121 5.51 13.85 -12.13
N LEU A 122 4.35 13.20 -11.96
CA LEU A 122 3.39 13.05 -13.06
C LEU A 122 1.96 13.40 -12.68
N ILE A 123 1.37 12.71 -11.69
CA ILE A 123 -0.09 12.78 -11.42
C ILE A 123 -0.50 14.16 -10.88
N ALA A 124 0.23 14.68 -9.88
CA ALA A 124 -0.07 15.99 -9.33
C ALA A 124 0.13 17.10 -10.36
N PRO A 125 1.26 17.19 -11.09
CA PRO A 125 1.42 18.18 -12.17
C PRO A 125 0.37 18.07 -13.27
N MET A 126 -0.05 16.86 -13.66
CA MET A 126 -1.12 16.68 -14.65
C MET A 126 -2.47 17.17 -14.16
N ALA A 127 -2.79 16.87 -12.88
CA ALA A 127 -4.02 17.33 -12.26
C ALA A 127 -4.04 18.86 -12.10
N GLU A 128 -2.92 19.48 -11.76
CA GLU A 128 -2.73 20.94 -11.74
C GLU A 128 -2.91 21.54 -13.14
N ALA A 129 -2.17 21.02 -14.13
CA ALA A 129 -2.25 21.49 -15.52
C ALA A 129 -3.66 21.34 -16.12
N ALA A 130 -4.43 20.33 -15.71
CA ALA A 130 -5.81 20.16 -16.13
C ALA A 130 -6.70 21.31 -15.61
N GLU A 131 -6.42 21.85 -14.45
CA GLU A 131 -7.15 22.96 -13.86
C GLU A 131 -6.62 24.31 -14.39
N GLU A 132 -5.30 24.46 -14.56
CA GLU A 132 -4.65 25.69 -15.09
C GLU A 132 -5.11 26.06 -16.50
N ARG A 133 -5.62 25.13 -17.29
CA ARG A 133 -6.26 25.42 -18.59
C ARG A 133 -7.46 26.35 -18.49
N HIS A 134 -8.01 26.51 -17.32
CA HIS A 134 -9.18 27.35 -17.07
C HIS A 134 -8.85 28.68 -16.37
N GLY A 135 -7.58 28.94 -16.09
CA GLY A 135 -7.08 30.12 -15.43
C GLY A 135 -5.96 29.80 -14.42
N PRO A 136 -5.25 30.81 -13.93
CA PRO A 136 -4.15 30.63 -12.98
C PRO A 136 -4.67 30.01 -11.67
N LEU A 137 -3.93 29.03 -11.15
CA LEU A 137 -4.24 28.41 -9.86
C LEU A 137 -3.77 29.30 -8.70
N THR A 138 -4.64 29.42 -7.71
CA THR A 138 -4.23 29.95 -6.40
C THR A 138 -3.41 28.90 -5.67
N GLU A 139 -2.50 29.33 -4.79
CA GLU A 139 -1.67 28.39 -4.02
C GLU A 139 -2.51 27.43 -3.15
N PRO A 140 -3.58 27.86 -2.45
CA PRO A 140 -4.46 26.93 -1.74
C PRO A 140 -5.06 25.84 -2.62
N THR A 141 -5.54 26.20 -3.83
CA THR A 141 -6.10 25.23 -4.78
C THR A 141 -5.03 24.24 -5.27
N ARG A 142 -3.82 24.69 -5.53
CA ARG A 142 -2.68 23.87 -5.91
C ARG A 142 -2.35 22.84 -4.82
N MET A 143 -2.24 23.28 -3.59
CA MET A 143 -1.97 22.41 -2.44
C MET A 143 -3.09 21.39 -2.25
N GLU A 144 -4.35 21.78 -2.46
CA GLU A 144 -5.47 20.88 -2.36
C GLU A 144 -5.45 19.79 -3.45
N ILE A 145 -5.14 20.14 -4.70
CA ILE A 145 -4.97 19.16 -5.79
C ILE A 145 -3.87 18.15 -5.44
N ARG A 146 -2.74 18.63 -4.92
CA ARG A 146 -1.63 17.75 -4.47
C ARG A 146 -2.05 16.83 -3.32
N ALA A 147 -2.81 17.34 -2.37
CA ALA A 147 -3.34 16.53 -1.27
C ALA A 147 -4.29 15.42 -1.76
N TYR A 148 -5.19 15.76 -2.71
CA TYR A 148 -6.05 14.75 -3.34
C TYR A 148 -5.26 13.73 -4.16
N ALA A 149 -4.22 14.13 -4.88
CA ALA A 149 -3.36 13.21 -5.62
C ALA A 149 -2.62 12.24 -4.67
N ALA A 150 -2.09 12.74 -3.55
CA ALA A 150 -1.46 11.92 -2.53
C ALA A 150 -2.44 10.96 -1.84
N ALA A 151 -3.64 11.44 -1.50
CA ALA A 151 -4.70 10.61 -0.92
C ALA A 151 -5.14 9.51 -1.88
N THR A 152 -5.23 9.81 -3.18
CA THR A 152 -5.59 8.84 -4.22
C THR A 152 -4.58 7.70 -4.30
N ASP A 153 -3.29 8.00 -4.23
CA ASP A 153 -2.23 6.98 -4.20
C ASP A 153 -2.34 6.07 -2.98
N ASN A 154 -2.48 6.67 -1.80
CA ASN A 154 -2.55 5.93 -0.54
C ASN A 154 -3.79 5.01 -0.48
N ILE A 155 -4.95 5.52 -0.88
CA ILE A 155 -6.19 4.74 -0.90
C ILE A 155 -6.12 3.63 -1.95
N GLY A 156 -5.62 3.96 -3.14
CA GLY A 156 -5.45 2.98 -4.20
C GLY A 156 -4.46 1.88 -3.83
N LEU A 157 -3.36 2.22 -3.17
CA LEU A 157 -2.40 1.26 -2.65
C LEU A 157 -3.05 0.37 -1.59
N PHE A 158 -3.50 0.97 -0.49
CA PHE A 158 -3.95 0.25 0.70
C PHE A 158 -5.06 -0.76 0.39
N PHE A 159 -6.11 -0.34 -0.29
CA PHE A 159 -7.22 -1.23 -0.62
C PHE A 159 -6.95 -2.14 -1.82
N GLY A 160 -5.97 -1.82 -2.66
CA GLY A 160 -5.55 -2.69 -3.76
C GLY A 160 -4.66 -3.82 -3.28
N GLU A 161 -3.68 -3.53 -2.42
CA GLU A 161 -2.70 -4.53 -1.99
C GLU A 161 -3.29 -5.64 -1.12
N ASP A 162 -4.38 -5.38 -0.40
CA ASP A 162 -5.07 -6.41 0.39
C ASP A 162 -5.71 -7.51 -0.48
N ALA A 163 -5.92 -7.25 -1.77
CA ALA A 163 -6.35 -8.26 -2.73
C ALA A 163 -5.19 -9.11 -3.28
N PHE A 164 -3.93 -8.77 -2.96
CA PHE A 164 -2.76 -9.52 -3.40
C PHE A 164 -2.45 -10.69 -2.45
N ILE A 165 -2.53 -11.92 -2.96
CA ILE A 165 -2.40 -13.15 -2.15
C ILE A 165 -1.05 -13.32 -1.43
N ALA A 166 0.00 -12.69 -1.92
CA ALA A 166 1.35 -12.79 -1.35
C ALA A 166 1.71 -11.59 -0.45
N ILE A 167 0.76 -10.73 -0.09
CA ILE A 167 1.02 -9.64 0.85
C ILE A 167 1.18 -10.17 2.28
N GLY A 168 2.09 -9.55 3.03
CA GLY A 168 2.42 -9.97 4.40
C GLY A 168 1.22 -9.98 5.35
N SER A 169 0.26 -9.06 5.20
CA SER A 169 -0.97 -9.00 6.01
C SER A 169 -1.85 -10.24 5.84
N VAL A 170 -2.10 -10.66 4.59
CA VAL A 170 -2.87 -11.86 4.27
C VAL A 170 -2.20 -13.12 4.83
N LEU A 171 -0.88 -13.21 4.67
CA LEU A 171 -0.11 -14.35 5.16
C LEU A 171 -0.06 -14.41 6.70
N LEU A 172 0.03 -13.25 7.36
CA LEU A 172 -0.04 -13.13 8.81
C LEU A 172 -1.42 -13.55 9.34
N MET A 173 -2.51 -13.06 8.73
CA MET A 173 -3.87 -13.45 9.08
C MET A 173 -4.08 -14.96 8.92
N LYS A 174 -3.61 -15.55 7.83
CA LYS A 174 -3.64 -17.01 7.63
C LYS A 174 -2.93 -17.74 8.77
N GLY A 175 -1.71 -17.33 9.11
CA GLY A 175 -0.93 -17.96 10.18
C GLY A 175 -1.65 -17.90 11.53
N PHE A 176 -2.24 -16.76 11.86
CA PHE A 176 -3.02 -16.59 13.09
C PHE A 176 -4.28 -17.48 13.13
N LEU A 177 -5.05 -17.52 12.04
CA LEU A 177 -6.23 -18.36 11.91
C LEU A 177 -5.87 -19.85 12.03
N GLN A 178 -4.78 -20.26 11.41
CA GLN A 178 -4.29 -21.65 11.47
C GLN A 178 -3.91 -22.05 12.91
N GLN A 179 -3.25 -21.17 13.67
CA GLN A 179 -2.96 -21.40 15.09
C GLN A 179 -4.24 -21.48 15.94
N SER A 180 -5.31 -20.81 15.52
CA SER A 180 -6.63 -20.85 16.15
C SER A 180 -7.49 -22.04 15.70
N GLY A 181 -6.95 -22.97 14.90
CA GLY A 181 -7.62 -24.16 14.40
C GLY A 181 -8.42 -23.96 13.09
N TYR A 182 -8.36 -22.78 12.48
CA TYR A 182 -9.04 -22.50 11.21
C TYR A 182 -8.08 -22.62 10.04
N VAL A 183 -8.32 -23.55 9.14
CA VAL A 183 -7.53 -23.74 7.91
C VAL A 183 -8.18 -22.91 6.79
N VAL A 184 -7.56 -21.79 6.43
CA VAL A 184 -8.03 -20.87 5.37
C VAL A 184 -6.93 -20.72 4.33
N ALA A 185 -7.30 -20.77 3.05
CA ALA A 185 -6.35 -20.48 1.97
C ALA A 185 -6.08 -18.95 1.86
N PRO A 186 -4.84 -18.54 1.53
CA PRO A 186 -4.54 -17.12 1.34
C PRO A 186 -5.43 -16.46 0.27
N LEU A 187 -5.82 -17.20 -0.75
CA LEU A 187 -6.70 -16.74 -1.81
C LEU A 187 -8.09 -16.36 -1.27
N ASP A 188 -8.65 -17.15 -0.34
CA ASP A 188 -9.96 -16.86 0.24
C ASP A 188 -9.94 -15.54 1.00
N LEU A 189 -8.87 -15.28 1.78
CA LEU A 189 -8.68 -14.01 2.48
C LEU A 189 -8.56 -12.84 1.50
N ALA A 190 -7.75 -12.98 0.45
CA ALA A 190 -7.57 -11.96 -0.57
C ALA A 190 -8.88 -11.67 -1.35
N LEU A 191 -9.67 -12.70 -1.67
CA LEU A 191 -10.97 -12.52 -2.35
C LEU A 191 -11.96 -11.72 -1.50
N TRP A 192 -11.96 -11.89 -0.18
CA TRP A 192 -12.81 -11.10 0.72
C TRP A 192 -12.36 -9.64 0.89
N ALA A 193 -11.14 -9.29 0.46
CA ALA A 193 -10.70 -7.89 0.38
C ALA A 193 -11.24 -7.16 -0.87
N ILE A 194 -11.67 -7.88 -1.92
CA ILE A 194 -12.19 -7.28 -3.16
C ILE A 194 -13.41 -6.37 -2.92
N PRO A 195 -14.45 -6.77 -2.15
CA PRO A 195 -15.57 -5.89 -1.84
C PRO A 195 -15.16 -4.56 -1.20
N THR A 196 -14.18 -4.60 -0.26
CA THR A 196 -13.64 -3.39 0.37
C THR A 196 -12.88 -2.51 -0.62
N ALA A 197 -12.10 -3.11 -1.53
CA ALA A 197 -11.44 -2.37 -2.60
C ALA A 197 -12.43 -1.67 -3.54
N ILE A 198 -13.52 -2.36 -3.92
CA ILE A 198 -14.59 -1.77 -4.74
C ILE A 198 -15.26 -0.61 -4.00
N LEU A 199 -15.61 -0.78 -2.73
CA LEU A 199 -16.23 0.27 -1.92
C LEU A 199 -15.29 1.48 -1.78
N ALA A 200 -14.01 1.26 -1.53
CA ALA A 200 -13.01 2.33 -1.46
C ALA A 200 -12.90 3.08 -2.79
N PHE A 201 -12.92 2.37 -3.92
CA PHE A 201 -12.95 2.98 -5.25
C PHE A 201 -14.19 3.85 -5.45
N LEU A 202 -15.37 3.35 -5.12
CA LEU A 202 -16.63 4.08 -5.27
C LEU A 202 -16.69 5.32 -4.38
N ILE A 203 -16.33 5.18 -3.10
CA ILE A 203 -16.37 6.28 -2.12
C ILE A 203 -15.34 7.36 -2.49
N HIS A 204 -14.10 6.97 -2.72
CA HIS A 204 -13.07 7.96 -3.07
C HIS A 204 -13.29 8.52 -4.47
N GLY A 205 -13.74 7.71 -5.42
CA GLY A 205 -14.14 8.16 -6.75
C GLY A 205 -15.25 9.20 -6.70
N ALA A 206 -16.28 8.97 -5.88
CA ALA A 206 -17.33 9.98 -5.65
C ALA A 206 -16.77 11.27 -5.06
N ARG A 207 -15.83 11.19 -4.07
CA ARG A 207 -15.12 12.36 -3.51
C ARG A 207 -14.34 13.12 -4.58
N LEU A 208 -13.64 12.42 -5.47
CA LEU A 208 -12.90 13.05 -6.58
C LEU A 208 -13.85 13.76 -7.56
N LEU A 209 -14.99 13.16 -7.89
CA LEU A 209 -15.98 13.79 -8.75
C LEU A 209 -16.63 15.02 -8.10
N LEU A 210 -16.92 14.96 -6.80
CA LEU A 210 -17.41 16.10 -6.02
C LEU A 210 -16.37 17.22 -5.95
N PHE A 211 -15.09 16.87 -5.75
CA PHE A 211 -13.99 17.81 -5.80
C PHE A 211 -13.92 18.53 -7.15
N GLY A 212 -13.99 17.80 -8.25
CA GLY A 212 -14.02 18.39 -9.59
C GLY A 212 -15.22 19.33 -9.81
N ARG A 213 -16.39 18.97 -9.28
CA ARG A 213 -17.58 19.85 -9.33
C ARG A 213 -17.37 21.13 -8.51
N ARG A 214 -16.71 21.02 -7.34
CA ARG A 214 -16.39 22.18 -6.49
C ARG A 214 -15.41 23.12 -7.19
N LEU A 215 -14.34 22.60 -7.81
CA LEU A 215 -13.41 23.39 -8.62
C LEU A 215 -14.13 24.11 -9.74
N LYS A 216 -15.04 23.44 -10.46
CA LYS A 216 -15.83 24.07 -11.51
C LYS A 216 -16.74 25.22 -11.00
N ARG A 217 -17.37 25.03 -9.83
CA ARG A 217 -18.21 26.08 -9.23
C ARG A 217 -17.39 27.27 -8.75
N ALA A 218 -16.23 27.04 -8.14
CA ALA A 218 -15.34 28.10 -7.69
C ALA A 218 -14.87 28.99 -8.86
N ARG A 219 -14.55 28.36 -10.01
CA ARG A 219 -14.21 29.10 -11.24
C ARG A 219 -15.37 29.97 -11.76
N ALA A 220 -16.59 29.40 -11.79
CA ALA A 220 -17.76 30.14 -12.27
C ALA A 220 -18.13 31.31 -11.35
N ALA A 221 -17.75 31.27 -10.08
CA ALA A 221 -17.96 32.38 -9.14
C ALA A 221 -16.86 33.46 -9.22
N ALA A 222 -15.72 33.16 -9.85
CA ALA A 222 -14.59 34.09 -10.00
C ALA A 222 -14.60 34.82 -11.37
N GLN A 223 -15.46 34.42 -12.29
CA GLN A 223 -15.76 35.07 -13.58
C GLN A 223 -16.91 36.06 -13.47
#